data_e102c936dafbaa1dd0ceee8e44c73977
#
_entry.id   e102c936dafbaa1dd0ceee8e44c73977
#
_cell.length_a   1.000
_cell.length_b   1.000
_cell.length_c   1.000
_cell.angle_alpha   90.00
_cell.angle_beta   90.00
_cell.angle_gamma   90.00
#
_symmetry.space_group_name_H-M   'P 1'
#
loop_
_entity.id
_entity.type
_entity.pdbx_description
1 polymer ?
#
loop_
_entity_poly.entity_id
_entity_poly.type
_entity_poly.pdbx_seq_one_letter_code
_entity_poly.pdbx_strand_id
1 'polypeptide(L)'
;MINIRPDEISSIIREQIEQYDQDVKVDNIGTVLQVGDGIARVYGLDQVMSGELLEFEDKTIGIALNLENDNVGVVLMGNGRQILEGGTVKTTGQIAQIPVGEGFLGRVVNPLGVPIDGKGDIPSTESRLVESMAPGIISRKSVCEPLQTGITSIDAMIPIGRGQRELIIGDRQTGKTSIAVDTIINQKTENVVCVYVGIGQKASTIAQVVNVLDEKGAMGYTIIVSASANDPATLQYIAPYAGAALAEYFMYNGKATLIVYDDLTKQAMAYRQMSLLLRRSPGREAYPGDVFYLHSRLLERAAKLSDALGGGSMTALPIIETQASDVSAYIPTNVISITDGQIFLSNDLFNSGIRPAINVGISVSRVGSAAQTKAMKQVAGKLKLELAQFAELEAFSQFASDLDEATQKQLARGTRLREILKQPQSSPLSVAQQVALIYAGINGFLDNLAVSDVKKFSASLLKTLDSQKSYIDTVRSTNQFTQEAETLLKEAISSTKTQFATL
;
A
#
# COMPACT_ATOMS: atom_id res chain seq x y z
N MET A 1 46.98 59.96 -25.95
CA MET A 1 45.53 60.18 -26.05
C MET A 1 44.98 59.18 -27.06
N ILE A 2 44.23 58.23 -26.56
CA ILE A 2 43.62 57.22 -27.43
C ILE A 2 42.34 57.88 -27.98
N ASN A 3 42.34 58.20 -29.28
CA ASN A 3 41.19 58.75 -29.97
C ASN A 3 40.23 57.59 -30.28
N ILE A 4 39.25 57.40 -29.38
CA ILE A 4 38.16 56.46 -29.60
C ILE A 4 37.21 57.13 -30.61
N ARG A 5 36.98 56.49 -31.74
CA ARG A 5 36.06 56.99 -32.78
C ARG A 5 34.60 56.83 -32.33
N PRO A 6 33.72 57.78 -32.61
CA PRO A 6 32.30 57.71 -32.24
C PRO A 6 31.59 56.42 -32.74
N ASP A 7 32.05 55.89 -33.87
CA ASP A 7 31.48 54.66 -34.45
C ASP A 7 31.84 53.39 -33.65
N GLU A 8 33.02 53.35 -32.99
CA GLU A 8 33.43 52.28 -32.12
C GLU A 8 32.63 52.26 -30.80
N ILE A 9 32.27 53.45 -30.28
CA ILE A 9 31.44 53.56 -29.10
C ILE A 9 29.99 53.11 -29.45
N SER A 10 29.47 53.47 -30.60
CA SER A 10 28.17 53.03 -31.07
C SER A 10 28.10 51.52 -31.29
N SER A 11 29.15 50.90 -31.81
CA SER A 11 29.17 49.44 -31.97
C SER A 11 29.29 48.68 -30.64
N ILE A 12 30.06 49.18 -29.69
CA ILE A 12 30.21 48.58 -28.34
C ILE A 12 28.89 48.75 -27.58
N ILE A 13 28.21 49.89 -27.66
CA ILE A 13 26.91 50.12 -27.04
C ILE A 13 25.85 49.21 -27.67
N ARG A 14 25.88 49.00 -28.98
CA ARG A 14 24.96 48.12 -29.68
C ARG A 14 25.20 46.67 -29.31
N GLU A 15 26.45 46.23 -29.22
CA GLU A 15 26.83 44.90 -28.79
C GLU A 15 26.46 44.65 -27.32
N GLN A 16 26.61 45.65 -26.45
CA GLN A 16 26.15 45.56 -25.05
C GLN A 16 24.62 45.59 -24.94
N ILE A 17 23.90 46.30 -25.79
CA ILE A 17 22.41 46.28 -25.81
C ILE A 17 21.91 44.96 -26.38
N GLU A 18 22.54 44.39 -27.43
CA GLU A 18 22.20 43.05 -27.94
C GLU A 18 22.53 41.93 -26.96
N GLN A 19 23.59 42.06 -26.12
CA GLN A 19 23.88 41.16 -25.01
C GLN A 19 22.98 41.40 -23.80
N TYR A 20 22.31 42.56 -23.70
CA TYR A 20 21.34 42.86 -22.61
C TYR A 20 19.95 42.27 -22.88
N ASP A 21 19.71 41.73 -24.08
CA ASP A 21 18.48 40.99 -24.44
C ASP A 21 18.58 39.50 -24.10
N GLN A 22 19.47 39.14 -23.19
CA GLN A 22 19.31 37.91 -22.43
C GLN A 22 18.10 38.12 -21.54
N ASP A 23 17.06 37.33 -21.78
CA ASP A 23 15.87 37.19 -20.94
C ASP A 23 16.21 37.55 -19.50
N VAL A 24 15.75 38.70 -19.04
CA VAL A 24 15.65 38.98 -17.61
C VAL A 24 14.63 37.96 -17.12
N LYS A 25 15.08 36.79 -16.74
CA LYS A 25 14.31 35.93 -15.85
C LYS A 25 14.07 36.78 -14.62
N VAL A 26 12.86 37.34 -14.54
CA VAL A 26 12.38 37.93 -13.31
C VAL A 26 12.29 36.76 -12.34
N ASP A 27 13.41 36.48 -11.64
CA ASP A 27 13.40 35.54 -10.54
C ASP A 27 12.40 36.12 -9.53
N ASN A 28 11.26 35.47 -9.37
CA ASN A 28 10.26 35.85 -8.40
C ASN A 28 10.89 35.53 -7.02
N ILE A 29 11.46 36.56 -6.38
CA ILE A 29 12.20 36.44 -5.14
C ILE A 29 11.30 36.92 -4.01
N GLY A 30 11.12 36.08 -3.01
CA GLY A 30 10.42 36.43 -1.78
C GLY A 30 11.36 36.59 -0.61
N THR A 31 10.85 37.14 0.47
CA THR A 31 11.55 37.32 1.75
C THR A 31 10.87 36.51 2.84
N VAL A 32 11.64 35.78 3.64
CA VAL A 32 11.13 35.01 4.78
C VAL A 32 10.68 35.97 5.88
N LEU A 33 9.38 35.99 6.17
CA LEU A 33 8.81 36.76 7.27
C LEU A 33 8.94 36.06 8.61
N GLN A 34 8.75 34.75 8.62
CA GLN A 34 8.78 33.92 9.81
C GLN A 34 9.16 32.49 9.43
N VAL A 35 9.96 31.82 10.25
CA VAL A 35 10.30 30.41 10.12
C VAL A 35 10.20 29.72 11.46
N GLY A 36 9.66 28.50 11.49
CA GLY A 36 9.55 27.68 12.70
C GLY A 36 8.76 26.40 12.44
N ASP A 37 9.08 25.36 13.20
CA ASP A 37 8.35 24.08 13.20
C ASP A 37 8.15 23.43 11.82
N GLY A 38 9.10 23.62 10.90
CA GLY A 38 9.04 23.07 9.54
C GLY A 38 8.17 23.88 8.56
N ILE A 39 7.78 25.09 8.93
CA ILE A 39 7.01 26.03 8.10
C ILE A 39 7.74 27.34 7.96
N ALA A 40 7.66 27.97 6.80
CA ALA A 40 8.07 29.33 6.56
C ALA A 40 6.88 30.14 6.00
N ARG A 41 6.81 31.42 6.36
CA ARG A 41 5.95 32.42 5.73
C ARG A 41 6.82 33.34 4.92
N VAL A 42 6.48 33.49 3.66
CA VAL A 42 7.28 34.23 2.68
C VAL A 42 6.43 35.32 2.06
N TYR A 43 6.98 36.51 1.98
CA TYR A 43 6.38 37.69 1.33
C TYR A 43 6.97 37.90 -0.06
N GLY A 44 6.18 38.42 -1.03
CA GLY A 44 6.68 38.90 -2.33
C GLY A 44 6.76 37.79 -3.41
N LEU A 45 6.11 36.64 -3.22
CA LEU A 45 6.01 35.60 -4.23
C LEU A 45 4.66 35.69 -4.97
N ASP A 46 4.42 36.76 -5.73
CA ASP A 46 3.11 37.09 -6.33
C ASP A 46 2.68 36.13 -7.45
N GLN A 47 3.63 35.42 -8.07
CA GLN A 47 3.36 34.51 -9.19
C GLN A 47 3.53 33.05 -8.86
N VAL A 48 3.73 32.72 -7.58
CA VAL A 48 3.94 31.34 -7.15
C VAL A 48 2.68 30.50 -7.34
N MET A 49 2.84 29.27 -7.82
CA MET A 49 1.76 28.30 -7.96
C MET A 49 1.61 27.46 -6.69
N SER A 50 0.39 27.02 -6.41
CA SER A 50 0.17 26.03 -5.34
C SER A 50 0.85 24.71 -5.69
N GLY A 51 1.64 24.17 -4.74
CA GLY A 51 2.44 22.96 -4.97
C GLY A 51 3.79 23.20 -5.64
N GLU A 52 4.16 24.46 -5.90
CA GLU A 52 5.45 24.82 -6.48
C GLU A 52 6.58 24.62 -5.45
N LEU A 53 7.74 24.16 -5.97
CA LEU A 53 8.97 24.07 -5.19
C LEU A 53 9.63 25.44 -5.09
N LEU A 54 10.05 25.76 -3.88
CA LEU A 54 10.75 26.97 -3.53
C LEU A 54 12.14 26.63 -2.99
N GLU A 55 13.17 27.37 -3.40
CA GLU A 55 14.53 27.19 -2.94
C GLU A 55 14.92 28.34 -2.01
N PHE A 56 15.35 28.01 -0.79
CA PHE A 56 15.88 28.91 0.21
C PHE A 56 17.38 29.12 0.03
N GLU A 57 17.96 30.14 0.65
CA GLU A 57 19.40 30.46 0.57
C GLU A 57 20.31 29.30 0.99
N ASP A 58 19.89 28.50 1.97
CA ASP A 58 20.59 27.32 2.46
C ASP A 58 20.39 26.07 1.59
N LYS A 59 19.76 26.21 0.42
CA LYS A 59 19.33 25.14 -0.50
C LYS A 59 18.25 24.21 0.05
N THR A 60 17.65 24.55 1.18
CA THR A 60 16.46 23.83 1.65
C THR A 60 15.34 24.04 0.63
N ILE A 61 14.66 22.97 0.29
CA ILE A 61 13.48 23.01 -0.60
C ILE A 61 12.22 23.12 0.25
N GLY A 62 11.31 23.99 -0.16
CA GLY A 62 9.96 24.09 0.41
C GLY A 62 8.89 23.90 -0.64
N ILE A 63 7.66 23.63 -0.21
CA ILE A 63 6.48 23.58 -1.07
C ILE A 63 5.52 24.69 -0.68
N ALA A 64 5.06 25.49 -1.64
CA ALA A 64 4.01 26.47 -1.45
C ALA A 64 2.65 25.79 -1.29
N LEU A 65 2.06 25.82 -0.09
CA LEU A 65 0.78 25.14 0.21
C LEU A 65 -0.37 26.11 0.47
N ASN A 66 -0.11 27.26 1.05
CA ASN A 66 -1.13 28.23 1.40
C ASN A 66 -0.81 29.58 0.73
N LEU A 67 -1.62 29.97 -0.25
CA LEU A 67 -1.46 31.24 -0.95
C LEU A 67 -2.43 32.23 -0.35
N GLU A 68 -1.90 33.22 0.39
CA GLU A 68 -2.65 34.34 0.97
C GLU A 68 -2.34 35.63 0.20
N ASN A 69 -3.14 36.66 0.36
CA ASN A 69 -2.96 37.91 -0.38
C ASN A 69 -1.60 38.58 -0.13
N ASP A 70 -1.08 38.49 1.09
CA ASP A 70 0.13 39.20 1.51
C ASP A 70 1.31 38.26 1.78
N ASN A 71 1.08 36.96 1.85
CA ASN A 71 2.14 35.98 2.13
C ASN A 71 1.81 34.59 1.61
N VAL A 72 2.86 33.78 1.48
CA VAL A 72 2.79 32.39 1.08
C VAL A 72 3.21 31.52 2.24
N GLY A 73 2.35 30.59 2.63
CA GLY A 73 2.68 29.55 3.60
C GLY A 73 3.42 28.40 2.93
N VAL A 74 4.69 28.24 3.28
CA VAL A 74 5.60 27.26 2.70
C VAL A 74 5.89 26.19 3.72
N VAL A 75 5.85 24.93 3.31
CA VAL A 75 6.21 23.80 4.14
C VAL A 75 7.60 23.30 3.75
N LEU A 76 8.51 23.21 4.71
CA LEU A 76 9.91 22.88 4.45
C LEU A 76 10.11 21.36 4.34
N MET A 77 10.86 20.94 3.32
CA MET A 77 11.24 19.54 3.11
C MET A 77 12.55 19.16 3.80
N GLY A 78 12.92 19.88 4.84
CA GLY A 78 14.14 19.71 5.61
C GLY A 78 14.03 20.29 7.00
N ASN A 79 15.14 20.30 7.72
CA ASN A 79 15.14 20.77 9.12
C ASN A 79 14.95 22.29 9.27
N GLY A 80 15.16 23.09 8.22
CA GLY A 80 14.97 24.54 8.20
C GLY A 80 15.77 25.33 9.26
N ARG A 81 16.74 24.70 9.91
CA ARG A 81 17.48 25.30 11.05
C ARG A 81 18.43 26.44 10.64
N GLN A 82 18.78 26.46 9.36
CA GLN A 82 19.70 27.48 8.82
C GLN A 82 18.97 28.61 8.10
N ILE A 83 17.65 28.49 7.96
CA ILE A 83 16.81 29.53 7.37
C ILE A 83 16.63 30.66 8.39
N LEU A 84 16.96 31.86 7.98
CA LEU A 84 16.83 33.06 8.80
C LEU A 84 15.64 33.91 8.37
N GLU A 85 15.03 34.61 9.32
CA GLU A 85 14.06 35.67 9.01
C GLU A 85 14.76 36.80 8.24
N GLY A 86 14.11 37.29 7.19
CA GLY A 86 14.71 38.24 6.24
C GLY A 86 15.53 37.59 5.12
N GLY A 87 15.75 36.28 5.17
CA GLY A 87 16.43 35.52 4.12
C GLY A 87 15.64 35.50 2.80
N THR A 88 16.31 35.22 1.69
CA THR A 88 15.71 35.19 0.35
C THR A 88 15.20 33.80 -0.01
N VAL A 89 14.09 33.77 -0.75
CA VAL A 89 13.48 32.55 -1.28
C VAL A 89 13.20 32.76 -2.76
N LYS A 90 13.57 31.76 -3.59
CA LYS A 90 13.36 31.79 -5.04
C LYS A 90 12.31 30.79 -5.46
N THR A 91 11.46 31.17 -6.40
CA THR A 91 10.60 30.22 -7.11
C THR A 91 11.42 29.39 -8.08
N THR A 92 11.10 28.11 -8.20
CA THR A 92 11.77 27.22 -9.16
C THR A 92 10.99 27.08 -10.47
N GLY A 93 9.74 27.55 -10.53
CA GLY A 93 8.83 27.33 -11.65
C GLY A 93 8.44 25.86 -11.84
N GLN A 94 8.77 24.98 -10.88
CA GLN A 94 8.53 23.55 -10.96
C GLN A 94 7.57 23.10 -9.85
N ILE A 95 6.53 22.38 -10.25
CA ILE A 95 5.65 21.70 -9.29
C ILE A 95 6.38 20.48 -8.73
N ALA A 96 6.09 20.12 -7.49
CA ALA A 96 6.72 18.99 -6.80
C ALA A 96 6.68 17.70 -7.62
N GLN A 97 7.85 17.19 -7.98
CA GLN A 97 8.03 15.98 -8.78
C GLN A 97 9.11 15.07 -8.16
N ILE A 98 9.05 13.78 -8.50
CA ILE A 98 9.98 12.77 -8.03
C ILE A 98 10.62 12.08 -9.24
N PRO A 99 11.92 11.78 -9.20
CA PRO A 99 12.55 10.95 -10.22
C PRO A 99 11.95 9.53 -10.19
N VAL A 100 11.73 8.95 -11.36
CA VAL A 100 11.16 7.61 -11.53
C VAL A 100 11.96 6.79 -12.53
N GLY A 101 11.84 5.47 -12.48
CA GLY A 101 12.53 4.59 -13.41
C GLY A 101 12.72 3.18 -12.85
N GLU A 102 13.18 2.26 -13.70
CA GLU A 102 13.47 0.88 -13.30
C GLU A 102 14.64 0.77 -12.29
N GLY A 103 15.53 1.75 -12.26
CA GLY A 103 16.64 1.80 -11.31
C GLY A 103 16.23 1.89 -9.84
N PHE A 104 14.96 2.20 -9.56
CA PHE A 104 14.42 2.23 -8.21
C PHE A 104 14.06 0.83 -7.66
N LEU A 105 13.98 -0.20 -8.50
CA LEU A 105 13.73 -1.57 -8.05
C LEU A 105 14.86 -2.05 -7.13
N GLY A 106 14.49 -2.63 -6.00
CA GLY A 106 15.45 -3.11 -5.00
C GLY A 106 16.05 -2.04 -4.11
N ARG A 107 15.58 -0.79 -4.20
CA ARG A 107 16.14 0.35 -3.48
C ARG A 107 15.22 0.82 -2.36
N VAL A 108 15.85 1.43 -1.35
CA VAL A 108 15.17 2.13 -0.26
C VAL A 108 15.44 3.62 -0.42
N VAL A 109 14.38 4.40 -0.59
CA VAL A 109 14.46 5.83 -0.86
C VAL A 109 13.65 6.65 0.13
N ASN A 110 14.00 7.92 0.26
CA ASN A 110 13.16 8.89 0.97
C ASN A 110 12.01 9.42 0.06
N PRO A 111 11.07 10.21 0.57
CA PRO A 111 9.97 10.77 -0.24
C PRO A 111 10.40 11.71 -1.37
N LEU A 112 11.64 12.14 -1.41
CA LEU A 112 12.23 12.97 -2.47
C LEU A 112 12.93 12.14 -3.56
N GLY A 113 12.90 10.80 -3.45
CA GLY A 113 13.60 9.90 -4.38
C GLY A 113 15.10 9.74 -4.11
N VAL A 114 15.61 10.30 -3.01
CA VAL A 114 17.03 10.15 -2.63
C VAL A 114 17.22 8.80 -1.96
N PRO A 115 18.21 7.99 -2.40
CA PRO A 115 18.51 6.70 -1.79
C PRO A 115 19.05 6.84 -0.36
N ILE A 116 18.56 5.98 0.53
CA ILE A 116 18.98 5.91 1.94
C ILE A 116 19.54 4.54 2.32
N ASP A 117 19.74 3.67 1.34
CA ASP A 117 20.21 2.29 1.50
C ASP A 117 21.75 2.13 1.40
N GLY A 118 22.46 3.23 1.18
CA GLY A 118 23.93 3.21 1.04
C GLY A 118 24.46 2.58 -0.25
N LYS A 119 23.59 2.26 -1.22
CA LYS A 119 23.97 1.62 -2.49
C LYS A 119 24.35 2.62 -3.61
N GLY A 120 24.57 3.88 -3.28
CA GLY A 120 24.89 4.96 -4.24
C GLY A 120 23.67 5.52 -4.95
N ASP A 121 23.90 6.50 -5.83
CA ASP A 121 22.86 7.23 -6.54
C ASP A 121 22.10 6.36 -7.53
N ILE A 122 20.83 6.73 -7.78
CA ILE A 122 19.95 6.02 -8.71
C ILE A 122 19.94 6.79 -10.03
N PRO A 123 20.36 6.22 -11.14
CA PRO A 123 20.25 6.86 -12.44
C PRO A 123 18.77 6.92 -12.83
N SER A 124 18.26 8.13 -12.99
CA SER A 124 16.89 8.35 -13.49
C SER A 124 16.92 9.41 -14.58
N THR A 125 16.16 9.18 -15.63
CA THR A 125 16.04 10.09 -16.76
C THR A 125 14.65 10.75 -16.82
N GLU A 126 13.70 10.24 -16.05
CA GLU A 126 12.31 10.69 -16.06
C GLU A 126 11.90 11.16 -14.67
N SER A 127 10.98 12.12 -14.65
CA SER A 127 10.34 12.61 -13.42
C SER A 127 8.82 12.59 -13.57
N ARG A 128 8.12 12.36 -12.48
CA ARG A 128 6.65 12.44 -12.42
C ARG A 128 6.21 13.37 -11.31
N LEU A 129 5.08 14.04 -11.54
CA LEU A 129 4.46 14.87 -10.51
C LEU A 129 4.11 14.02 -9.29
N VAL A 130 4.42 14.50 -8.12
CA VAL A 130 4.06 13.87 -6.84
C VAL A 130 2.55 13.83 -6.70
N GLU A 131 1.88 14.94 -7.00
CA GLU A 131 0.43 15.03 -7.08
C GLU A 131 -0.01 15.03 -8.54
N SER A 132 -0.44 13.87 -9.03
CA SER A 132 -1.01 13.70 -10.38
C SER A 132 -2.50 13.39 -10.31
N MET A 133 -3.23 13.76 -11.35
CA MET A 133 -4.65 13.42 -11.46
C MET A 133 -4.84 11.92 -11.62
N ALA A 134 -5.87 11.39 -10.96
CA ALA A 134 -6.29 10.01 -11.13
C ALA A 134 -6.76 9.74 -12.57
N PRO A 135 -6.62 8.50 -13.09
CA PRO A 135 -7.15 8.12 -14.39
C PRO A 135 -8.66 8.41 -14.47
N GLY A 136 -9.11 9.02 -15.57
CA GLY A 136 -10.52 9.29 -15.83
C GLY A 136 -11.35 8.02 -16.06
N ILE A 137 -12.68 8.14 -16.11
CA ILE A 137 -13.62 7.01 -16.25
C ILE A 137 -13.34 6.18 -17.51
N ILE A 138 -13.12 6.85 -18.65
CA ILE A 138 -12.87 6.20 -19.95
C ILE A 138 -11.52 5.45 -19.94
N SER A 139 -10.58 5.92 -19.14
CA SER A 139 -9.24 5.33 -19.02
C SER A 139 -9.21 4.07 -18.16
N ARG A 140 -10.29 3.72 -17.49
CA ARG A 140 -10.39 2.58 -16.57
C ARG A 140 -11.08 1.38 -17.20
N LYS A 141 -10.69 0.19 -16.73
CA LYS A 141 -11.34 -1.08 -17.01
C LYS A 141 -11.84 -1.70 -15.71
N SER A 142 -12.92 -2.47 -15.75
CA SER A 142 -13.41 -3.19 -14.58
C SER A 142 -12.38 -4.18 -14.06
N VAL A 143 -12.27 -4.28 -12.74
CA VAL A 143 -11.37 -5.20 -12.04
C VAL A 143 -11.90 -6.63 -12.20
N CYS A 144 -11.13 -7.51 -12.85
CA CYS A 144 -11.49 -8.90 -13.08
C CYS A 144 -10.32 -9.88 -12.93
N GLU A 145 -9.10 -9.36 -12.76
CA GLU A 145 -7.89 -10.17 -12.57
C GLU A 145 -7.58 -10.30 -11.09
N PRO A 146 -7.34 -11.50 -10.54
CA PRO A 146 -7.00 -11.68 -9.13
C PRO A 146 -5.61 -11.16 -8.81
N LEU A 147 -5.46 -10.52 -7.66
CA LEU A 147 -4.18 -10.33 -6.98
C LEU A 147 -4.07 -11.40 -5.90
N GLN A 148 -3.17 -12.35 -6.08
CA GLN A 148 -2.97 -13.43 -5.12
C GLN A 148 -2.16 -12.94 -3.92
N THR A 149 -2.77 -12.94 -2.74
CA THR A 149 -2.08 -12.52 -1.51
C THR A 149 -1.22 -13.64 -0.92
N GLY A 150 -1.53 -14.90 -1.24
CA GLY A 150 -0.92 -16.06 -0.63
C GLY A 150 -1.46 -16.38 0.77
N ILE A 151 -2.46 -15.61 1.23
CA ILE A 151 -3.12 -15.80 2.53
C ILE A 151 -4.48 -16.43 2.29
N THR A 152 -4.63 -17.67 2.73
CA THR A 152 -5.80 -18.50 2.45
C THR A 152 -7.12 -17.84 2.85
N SER A 153 -7.18 -17.19 4.00
CA SER A 153 -8.37 -16.51 4.49
C SER A 153 -8.77 -15.31 3.63
N ILE A 154 -7.82 -14.60 3.06
CA ILE A 154 -8.07 -13.45 2.17
C ILE A 154 -8.49 -13.94 0.79
N ASP A 155 -7.66 -14.75 0.15
CA ASP A 155 -7.89 -15.20 -1.23
C ASP A 155 -9.19 -16.01 -1.38
N ALA A 156 -9.60 -16.73 -0.32
CA ALA A 156 -10.83 -17.50 -0.31
C ALA A 156 -12.10 -16.69 -0.01
N MET A 157 -12.05 -15.69 0.88
CA MET A 157 -13.26 -15.06 1.41
C MET A 157 -13.36 -13.57 1.12
N ILE A 158 -12.23 -12.89 0.93
CA ILE A 158 -12.13 -11.44 0.72
C ILE A 158 -11.16 -11.19 -0.44
N PRO A 159 -11.44 -11.72 -1.64
CA PRO A 159 -10.48 -11.67 -2.75
C PRO A 159 -10.21 -10.24 -3.19
N ILE A 160 -8.95 -9.99 -3.54
CA ILE A 160 -8.46 -8.70 -4.01
C ILE A 160 -8.17 -8.80 -5.51
N GLY A 161 -8.61 -7.81 -6.28
CA GLY A 161 -8.34 -7.73 -7.71
C GLY A 161 -7.25 -6.73 -8.06
N ARG A 162 -6.59 -6.94 -9.18
CA ARG A 162 -5.58 -6.03 -9.73
C ARG A 162 -6.23 -4.70 -10.14
N GLY A 163 -5.87 -3.63 -9.45
CA GLY A 163 -6.47 -2.31 -9.60
C GLY A 163 -7.50 -1.94 -8.53
N GLN A 164 -7.73 -2.82 -7.55
CA GLN A 164 -8.62 -2.60 -6.42
C GLN A 164 -7.91 -1.86 -5.28
N ARG A 165 -8.70 -1.18 -4.45
CA ARG A 165 -8.26 -0.55 -3.20
C ARG A 165 -8.87 -1.31 -2.03
N GLU A 166 -8.08 -2.10 -1.34
CA GLU A 166 -8.54 -2.89 -0.20
C GLU A 166 -7.89 -2.41 1.09
N LEU A 167 -8.70 -1.93 2.02
CA LEU A 167 -8.24 -1.39 3.30
C LEU A 167 -7.87 -2.52 4.26
N ILE A 168 -6.71 -2.41 4.92
CA ILE A 168 -6.33 -3.25 6.05
C ILE A 168 -6.48 -2.40 7.31
N ILE A 169 -7.42 -2.78 8.19
CA ILE A 169 -7.78 -1.99 9.37
C ILE A 169 -7.74 -2.83 10.65
N GLY A 170 -7.26 -2.27 11.74
CA GLY A 170 -7.23 -2.92 13.05
C GLY A 170 -6.31 -2.22 14.04
N ASP A 171 -6.32 -2.68 15.27
CA ASP A 171 -5.52 -2.11 16.36
C ASP A 171 -4.02 -2.36 16.18
N ARG A 172 -3.20 -1.73 17.03
CA ARG A 172 -1.75 -1.94 17.04
C ARG A 172 -1.41 -3.40 17.24
N GLN A 173 -0.36 -3.87 16.56
CA GLN A 173 0.19 -5.23 16.72
C GLN A 173 -0.77 -6.39 16.35
N THR A 174 -1.84 -6.13 15.60
CA THR A 174 -2.78 -7.17 15.12
C THR A 174 -2.31 -7.90 13.86
N GLY A 175 -1.13 -7.53 13.31
CA GLY A 175 -0.56 -8.19 12.14
C GLY A 175 -0.85 -7.51 10.80
N LYS A 176 -1.25 -6.23 10.78
CA LYS A 176 -1.53 -5.46 9.54
C LYS A 176 -0.33 -5.46 8.58
N THR A 177 0.83 -5.04 9.07
CA THR A 177 2.09 -5.02 8.29
C THR A 177 2.47 -6.42 7.82
N SER A 178 2.26 -7.46 8.63
CA SER A 178 2.57 -8.84 8.23
C SER A 178 1.76 -9.29 7.03
N ILE A 179 0.46 -8.99 6.97
CA ILE A 179 -0.41 -9.28 5.81
C ILE A 179 0.12 -8.58 4.56
N ALA A 180 0.49 -7.30 4.67
CA ALA A 180 1.03 -6.55 3.55
C ALA A 180 2.37 -7.12 3.06
N VAL A 181 3.28 -7.46 3.96
CA VAL A 181 4.59 -8.06 3.64
C VAL A 181 4.41 -9.45 3.02
N ASP A 182 3.52 -10.29 3.56
CA ASP A 182 3.23 -11.61 2.99
C ASP A 182 2.64 -11.50 1.58
N THR A 183 1.78 -10.51 1.36
CA THR A 183 1.25 -10.21 0.01
C THR A 183 2.38 -9.82 -0.95
N ILE A 184 3.33 -8.98 -0.54
CA ILE A 184 4.49 -8.61 -1.35
C ILE A 184 5.35 -9.85 -1.67
N ILE A 185 5.65 -10.68 -0.68
CA ILE A 185 6.45 -11.90 -0.87
C ILE A 185 5.80 -12.84 -1.91
N ASN A 186 4.48 -12.94 -1.91
CA ASN A 186 3.75 -13.81 -2.85
C ASN A 186 3.82 -13.31 -4.30
N GLN A 187 4.12 -12.04 -4.56
CA GLN A 187 4.17 -11.48 -5.92
C GLN A 187 5.38 -11.94 -6.75
N LYS A 188 6.30 -12.69 -6.17
CA LYS A 188 7.51 -13.18 -6.86
C LYS A 188 7.21 -13.92 -8.17
N THR A 189 6.14 -14.71 -8.21
CA THR A 189 5.73 -15.51 -9.37
C THR A 189 4.63 -14.86 -10.20
N GLU A 190 4.07 -13.74 -9.73
CA GLU A 190 2.90 -13.08 -10.31
C GLU A 190 3.24 -11.90 -11.23
N ASN A 191 4.54 -11.59 -11.39
CA ASN A 191 5.04 -10.47 -12.20
C ASN A 191 4.41 -9.12 -11.83
N VAL A 192 4.35 -8.82 -10.54
CA VAL A 192 3.80 -7.58 -10.00
C VAL A 192 4.94 -6.78 -9.36
N VAL A 193 5.08 -5.52 -9.74
CA VAL A 193 6.01 -4.59 -9.09
C VAL A 193 5.40 -4.08 -7.79
N CYS A 194 6.14 -4.14 -6.71
CA CYS A 194 5.64 -3.75 -5.40
C CYS A 194 6.28 -2.42 -4.93
N VAL A 195 5.48 -1.57 -4.30
CA VAL A 195 5.95 -0.35 -3.62
C VAL A 195 5.45 -0.39 -2.18
N TYR A 196 6.37 -0.40 -1.23
CA TYR A 196 6.05 -0.31 0.18
C TYR A 196 6.36 1.10 0.70
N VAL A 197 5.35 1.78 1.24
CA VAL A 197 5.50 3.15 1.77
C VAL A 197 5.36 3.12 3.28
N GLY A 198 6.48 3.26 3.98
CA GLY A 198 6.52 3.38 5.44
C GLY A 198 6.36 4.83 5.87
N ILE A 199 5.27 5.15 6.59
CA ILE A 199 4.91 6.51 6.98
C ILE A 199 4.96 6.64 8.49
N GLY A 200 5.83 7.51 9.00
CA GLY A 200 5.95 7.79 10.44
C GLY A 200 6.29 6.56 11.29
N GLN A 201 6.92 5.54 10.71
CA GLN A 201 7.36 4.34 11.40
C GLN A 201 8.75 4.52 12.00
N LYS A 202 9.09 3.68 12.99
CA LYS A 202 10.46 3.63 13.51
C LYS A 202 11.40 3.07 12.44
N ALA A 203 12.58 3.63 12.31
CA ALA A 203 13.58 3.14 11.36
C ALA A 203 13.90 1.64 11.55
N SER A 204 13.89 1.15 12.79
CA SER A 204 14.07 -0.28 13.10
C SER A 204 12.97 -1.17 12.52
N THR A 205 11.72 -0.71 12.49
CA THR A 205 10.61 -1.45 11.89
C THR A 205 10.76 -1.54 10.38
N ILE A 206 11.15 -0.45 9.74
CA ILE A 206 11.41 -0.42 8.29
C ILE A 206 12.58 -1.34 7.95
N ALA A 207 13.67 -1.29 8.75
CA ALA A 207 14.81 -2.19 8.57
C ALA A 207 14.41 -3.68 8.68
N GLN A 208 13.50 -4.03 9.61
CA GLN A 208 12.97 -5.40 9.72
C GLN A 208 12.20 -5.80 8.45
N VAL A 209 11.36 -4.92 7.91
CA VAL A 209 10.64 -5.19 6.65
C VAL A 209 11.62 -5.40 5.50
N VAL A 210 12.63 -4.53 5.36
CA VAL A 210 13.69 -4.68 4.35
C VAL A 210 14.38 -6.03 4.47
N ASN A 211 14.81 -6.41 5.68
CA ASN A 211 15.50 -7.68 5.91
C ASN A 211 14.62 -8.89 5.56
N VAL A 212 13.36 -8.89 5.96
CA VAL A 212 12.41 -9.99 5.63
C VAL A 212 12.19 -10.09 4.12
N LEU A 213 12.04 -8.97 3.43
CA LEU A 213 11.87 -8.95 1.98
C LEU A 213 13.15 -9.42 1.25
N ASP A 214 14.32 -9.07 1.77
CA ASP A 214 15.62 -9.48 1.20
C ASP A 214 15.83 -10.99 1.41
N GLU A 215 15.65 -11.50 2.62
CA GLU A 215 15.73 -12.94 2.94
C GLU A 215 14.81 -13.80 2.07
N LYS A 216 13.61 -13.30 1.75
CA LYS A 216 12.65 -13.99 0.87
C LYS A 216 12.91 -13.74 -0.63
N GLY A 217 13.90 -12.92 -0.96
CA GLY A 217 14.24 -12.56 -2.34
C GLY A 217 13.14 -11.74 -3.02
N ALA A 218 12.41 -10.92 -2.25
CA ALA A 218 11.36 -10.05 -2.73
C ALA A 218 11.84 -8.62 -3.06
N MET A 219 13.03 -8.24 -2.59
CA MET A 219 13.57 -6.90 -2.86
C MET A 219 13.75 -6.61 -4.34
N GLY A 220 14.12 -7.60 -5.17
CA GLY A 220 14.39 -7.39 -6.60
C GLY A 220 13.23 -6.79 -7.42
N TYR A 221 11.99 -6.90 -6.94
CA TYR A 221 10.79 -6.33 -7.57
C TYR A 221 10.05 -5.35 -6.65
N THR A 222 10.68 -4.94 -5.56
CA THR A 222 10.07 -4.06 -4.54
C THR A 222 10.86 -2.75 -4.41
N ILE A 223 10.14 -1.64 -4.31
CA ILE A 223 10.68 -0.31 -3.97
C ILE A 223 10.18 0.03 -2.57
N ILE A 224 11.05 0.54 -1.71
CA ILE A 224 10.67 0.98 -0.36
C ILE A 224 10.82 2.49 -0.27
N VAL A 225 9.73 3.19 0.03
CA VAL A 225 9.73 4.62 0.32
C VAL A 225 9.57 4.80 1.82
N SER A 226 10.53 5.44 2.45
CA SER A 226 10.58 5.59 3.91
C SER A 226 10.52 7.05 4.33
N ALA A 227 9.48 7.40 5.10
CA ALA A 227 9.42 8.61 5.90
C ALA A 227 9.32 8.19 7.37
N SER A 228 10.44 8.25 8.09
CA SER A 228 10.51 7.77 9.48
C SER A 228 9.80 8.71 10.46
N ALA A 229 9.58 8.24 11.67
CA ALA A 229 8.99 9.07 12.74
C ALA A 229 9.87 10.28 13.15
N ASN A 230 11.17 10.27 12.80
CA ASN A 230 12.10 11.36 13.06
C ASN A 230 12.09 12.41 11.93
N ASP A 231 11.50 12.08 10.78
CA ASP A 231 11.44 12.99 9.65
C ASP A 231 10.35 14.05 9.85
N PRO A 232 10.52 15.24 9.27
CA PRO A 232 9.51 16.30 9.31
C PRO A 232 8.13 15.82 8.86
N ALA A 233 7.07 16.40 9.41
CA ALA A 233 5.69 16.08 9.03
C ALA A 233 5.44 16.22 7.53
N THR A 234 6.13 17.14 6.86
CA THR A 234 6.09 17.33 5.41
C THR A 234 6.48 16.07 4.64
N LEU A 235 7.59 15.44 5.01
CA LEU A 235 8.05 14.22 4.35
C LEU A 235 7.09 13.07 4.59
N GLN A 236 6.51 12.97 5.80
CA GLN A 236 5.48 11.96 6.10
C GLN A 236 4.19 12.20 5.30
N TYR A 237 3.83 13.46 5.05
CA TYR A 237 2.69 13.84 4.20
C TYR A 237 2.91 13.44 2.74
N ILE A 238 4.09 13.72 2.19
CA ILE A 238 4.41 13.52 0.77
C ILE A 238 4.68 12.03 0.44
N ALA A 239 5.20 11.26 1.39
CA ALA A 239 5.65 9.88 1.18
C ALA A 239 4.64 9.01 0.40
N PRO A 240 3.35 8.94 0.73
CA PRO A 240 2.41 8.11 -0.03
C PRO A 240 2.19 8.61 -1.46
N TYR A 241 2.23 9.92 -1.70
CA TYR A 241 2.13 10.47 -3.05
C TYR A 241 3.37 10.17 -3.90
N ALA A 242 4.56 10.27 -3.29
CA ALA A 242 5.82 9.88 -3.91
C ALA A 242 5.83 8.39 -4.28
N GLY A 243 5.38 7.53 -3.35
CA GLY A 243 5.21 6.11 -3.62
C GLY A 243 4.22 5.83 -4.74
N ALA A 244 3.09 6.57 -4.78
CA ALA A 244 2.11 6.46 -5.86
C ALA A 244 2.70 6.87 -7.22
N ALA A 245 3.49 7.94 -7.29
CA ALA A 245 4.15 8.37 -8.53
C ALA A 245 5.15 7.32 -9.05
N LEU A 246 5.89 6.66 -8.16
CA LEU A 246 6.77 5.53 -8.51
C LEU A 246 5.98 4.33 -9.03
N ALA A 247 4.87 3.97 -8.39
CA ALA A 247 4.01 2.87 -8.83
C ALA A 247 3.33 3.17 -10.18
N GLU A 248 2.87 4.41 -10.38
CA GLU A 248 2.27 4.88 -11.63
C GLU A 248 3.21 4.77 -12.82
N TYR A 249 4.50 5.00 -12.65
CA TYR A 249 5.48 4.80 -13.72
C TYR A 249 5.35 3.41 -14.34
N PHE A 250 5.31 2.38 -13.51
CA PHE A 250 5.17 1.00 -13.97
C PHE A 250 3.76 0.71 -14.49
N MET A 251 2.72 1.24 -13.84
CA MET A 251 1.32 1.06 -14.27
C MET A 251 1.10 1.62 -15.69
N TYR A 252 1.58 2.82 -15.99
CA TYR A 252 1.46 3.42 -17.32
C TYR A 252 2.36 2.74 -18.38
N ASN A 253 3.39 2.01 -17.94
CA ASN A 253 4.19 1.13 -18.78
C ASN A 253 3.58 -0.28 -18.94
N GLY A 254 2.29 -0.45 -18.64
CA GLY A 254 1.54 -1.70 -18.84
C GLY A 254 1.82 -2.80 -17.80
N LYS A 255 2.60 -2.51 -16.74
CA LYS A 255 2.89 -3.48 -15.68
C LYS A 255 1.80 -3.48 -14.60
N ALA A 256 1.61 -4.61 -13.94
CA ALA A 256 0.81 -4.67 -12.71
C ALA A 256 1.65 -4.19 -11.52
N THR A 257 1.07 -3.34 -10.68
CA THR A 257 1.73 -2.81 -9.49
C THR A 257 0.88 -3.03 -8.25
N LEU A 258 1.55 -3.20 -7.13
CA LEU A 258 0.97 -3.27 -5.79
C LEU A 258 1.60 -2.17 -4.94
N ILE A 259 0.79 -1.30 -4.36
CA ILE A 259 1.27 -0.29 -3.42
C ILE A 259 0.67 -0.50 -2.02
N VAL A 260 1.52 -0.50 -1.02
CA VAL A 260 1.16 -0.60 0.40
C VAL A 260 1.45 0.74 1.08
N TYR A 261 0.47 1.29 1.80
CA TYR A 261 0.63 2.50 2.59
C TYR A 261 0.59 2.16 4.09
N ASP A 262 1.71 2.12 4.76
CA ASP A 262 1.81 1.73 6.17
C ASP A 262 2.35 2.88 7.05
N ASP A 263 1.52 3.75 7.67
CA ASP A 263 0.06 3.77 7.64
C ASP A 263 -0.49 5.18 7.29
N LEU A 264 -1.68 5.23 6.74
CA LEU A 264 -2.34 6.50 6.38
C LEU A 264 -2.86 7.29 7.60
N THR A 265 -3.03 6.65 8.76
CA THR A 265 -3.37 7.35 10.00
C THR A 265 -2.29 8.37 10.35
N LYS A 266 -1.02 7.98 10.21
CA LYS A 266 0.11 8.88 10.48
C LYS A 266 0.26 9.96 9.43
N GLN A 267 -0.03 9.66 8.15
CA GLN A 267 -0.14 10.71 7.13
C GLN A 267 -1.17 11.77 7.52
N ALA A 268 -2.37 11.34 7.94
CA ALA A 268 -3.41 12.27 8.38
C ALA A 268 -2.97 13.10 9.59
N MET A 269 -2.27 12.50 10.56
CA MET A 269 -1.72 13.21 11.71
C MET A 269 -0.67 14.25 11.31
N ALA A 270 0.23 13.91 10.39
CA ALA A 270 1.20 14.84 9.82
C ALA A 270 0.52 16.00 9.10
N TYR A 271 -0.50 15.72 8.30
CA TYR A 271 -1.29 16.74 7.61
C TYR A 271 -2.05 17.67 8.58
N ARG A 272 -2.62 17.09 9.65
CA ARG A 272 -3.23 17.88 10.75
C ARG A 272 -2.22 18.81 11.38
N GLN A 273 -1.03 18.33 11.71
CA GLN A 273 0.04 19.13 12.30
C GLN A 273 0.41 20.32 11.38
N MET A 274 0.67 20.06 10.11
CA MET A 274 1.00 21.12 9.14
C MET A 274 -0.12 22.14 8.98
N SER A 275 -1.37 21.67 8.87
CA SER A 275 -2.54 22.53 8.70
C SER A 275 -2.76 23.45 9.90
N LEU A 276 -2.56 22.97 11.12
CA LEU A 276 -2.66 23.77 12.34
C LEU A 276 -1.54 24.82 12.42
N LEU A 277 -0.32 24.45 12.04
CA LEU A 277 0.81 25.39 11.99
C LEU A 277 0.59 26.48 10.90
N LEU A 278 -0.02 26.13 9.77
CA LEU A 278 -0.46 27.07 8.74
C LEU A 278 -1.72 27.88 9.14
N ARG A 279 -2.22 27.72 10.37
CA ARG A 279 -3.41 28.38 10.91
C ARG A 279 -4.70 28.12 10.13
N ARG A 280 -4.81 27.00 9.41
CA ARG A 280 -6.07 26.57 8.80
C ARG A 280 -7.08 26.20 9.87
N SER A 281 -8.36 26.52 9.65
CA SER A 281 -9.44 26.23 10.59
C SER A 281 -9.58 24.74 10.85
N PRO A 282 -9.50 24.27 12.11
CA PRO A 282 -9.69 22.86 12.44
C PRO A 282 -11.16 22.45 12.38
N GLY A 283 -11.41 21.22 11.89
CA GLY A 283 -12.70 20.56 11.92
C GLY A 283 -12.77 19.46 13.00
N ARG A 284 -13.48 18.37 12.68
CA ARG A 284 -13.63 17.21 13.58
C ARG A 284 -12.27 16.62 13.95
N GLU A 285 -12.06 16.34 15.23
CA GLU A 285 -10.81 15.81 15.81
C GLU A 285 -9.57 16.67 15.46
N ALA A 286 -9.79 17.99 15.27
CA ALA A 286 -8.78 18.95 14.85
C ALA A 286 -8.15 18.67 13.46
N TYR A 287 -8.74 17.81 12.65
CA TYR A 287 -8.34 17.65 11.26
C TYR A 287 -8.88 18.80 10.40
N PRO A 288 -8.14 19.23 9.36
CA PRO A 288 -8.65 20.20 8.40
C PRO A 288 -9.82 19.62 7.59
N GLY A 289 -10.71 20.47 7.09
CA GLY A 289 -11.93 20.05 6.38
C GLY A 289 -11.67 19.24 5.09
N ASP A 290 -10.47 19.35 4.53
CA ASP A 290 -10.06 18.68 3.29
C ASP A 290 -9.34 17.34 3.50
N VAL A 291 -9.30 16.79 4.73
CA VAL A 291 -8.63 15.50 5.01
C VAL A 291 -9.26 14.33 4.24
N PHE A 292 -10.54 14.37 3.93
CA PHE A 292 -11.18 13.39 3.07
C PHE A 292 -10.57 13.47 1.65
N TYR A 293 -10.41 14.67 1.12
CA TYR A 293 -9.81 14.89 -0.20
C TYR A 293 -8.34 14.46 -0.24
N LEU A 294 -7.60 14.61 0.87
CA LEU A 294 -6.24 14.09 1.02
C LEU A 294 -6.14 12.61 0.65
N HIS A 295 -6.96 11.76 1.27
CA HIS A 295 -6.93 10.33 1.02
C HIS A 295 -7.63 9.93 -0.27
N SER A 296 -8.72 10.60 -0.67
CA SER A 296 -9.44 10.27 -1.89
C SER A 296 -8.61 10.50 -3.14
N ARG A 297 -7.92 11.66 -3.26
CA ARG A 297 -7.05 11.94 -4.41
C ARG A 297 -5.84 11.01 -4.50
N LEU A 298 -5.36 10.48 -3.36
CA LEU A 298 -4.29 9.47 -3.32
C LEU A 298 -4.81 8.11 -3.80
N LEU A 299 -5.89 7.63 -3.19
CA LEU A 299 -6.41 6.28 -3.42
C LEU A 299 -7.11 6.13 -4.78
N GLU A 300 -7.70 7.20 -5.32
CA GLU A 300 -8.30 7.17 -6.66
C GLU A 300 -7.28 7.00 -7.79
N ARG A 301 -5.99 7.22 -7.55
CA ARG A 301 -4.91 6.93 -8.51
C ARG A 301 -4.73 5.44 -8.74
N ALA A 302 -5.10 4.60 -7.75
CA ALA A 302 -5.11 3.15 -7.89
C ALA A 302 -6.29 2.71 -8.77
N ALA A 303 -5.99 2.08 -9.91
CA ALA A 303 -6.98 1.65 -10.88
C ALA A 303 -6.43 0.55 -11.80
N LYS A 304 -7.33 -0.14 -12.51
CA LYS A 304 -7.02 -0.95 -13.69
C LYS A 304 -7.19 -0.07 -14.93
N LEU A 305 -6.13 0.11 -15.69
CA LEU A 305 -6.18 0.88 -16.94
C LEU A 305 -6.84 0.08 -18.07
N SER A 306 -7.43 0.80 -19.01
CA SER A 306 -7.97 0.24 -20.24
C SER A 306 -6.85 -0.30 -21.15
N ASP A 307 -7.19 -1.21 -22.04
CA ASP A 307 -6.23 -1.82 -22.97
C ASP A 307 -5.60 -0.77 -23.89
N ALA A 308 -6.31 0.32 -24.19
CA ALA A 308 -5.79 1.46 -24.96
C ALA A 308 -4.62 2.19 -24.26
N LEU A 309 -4.53 2.10 -22.94
CA LEU A 309 -3.45 2.65 -22.11
C LEU A 309 -2.45 1.58 -21.64
N GLY A 310 -2.38 0.44 -22.35
CA GLY A 310 -1.45 -0.63 -22.03
C GLY A 310 -1.94 -1.64 -20.99
N GLY A 311 -3.17 -1.52 -20.48
CA GLY A 311 -3.78 -2.51 -19.57
C GLY A 311 -3.07 -2.69 -18.21
N GLY A 312 -2.20 -1.77 -17.81
CA GLY A 312 -1.53 -1.81 -16.51
C GLY A 312 -2.51 -1.67 -15.34
N SER A 313 -2.06 -1.94 -14.14
CA SER A 313 -2.89 -1.80 -12.93
C SER A 313 -2.07 -1.35 -11.73
N MET A 314 -2.71 -0.61 -10.84
CA MET A 314 -2.16 -0.29 -9.52
C MET A 314 -3.17 -0.70 -8.45
N THR A 315 -2.83 -1.71 -7.66
CA THR A 315 -3.62 -2.18 -6.52
C THR A 315 -3.11 -1.50 -5.26
N ALA A 316 -4.01 -0.92 -4.47
CA ALA A 316 -3.62 -0.24 -3.23
C ALA A 316 -4.08 -1.02 -2.00
N LEU A 317 -3.16 -1.20 -1.06
CA LEU A 317 -3.41 -1.73 0.28
C LEU A 317 -3.10 -0.64 1.31
N PRO A 318 -4.02 0.31 1.54
CA PRO A 318 -3.89 1.26 2.64
C PRO A 318 -4.05 0.53 3.98
N ILE A 319 -3.21 0.91 4.95
CA ILE A 319 -3.30 0.44 6.33
C ILE A 319 -3.79 1.59 7.19
N ILE A 320 -4.78 1.32 8.02
CA ILE A 320 -5.30 2.23 9.04
C ILE A 320 -5.16 1.60 10.42
N GLU A 321 -4.69 2.38 11.36
CA GLU A 321 -4.61 1.99 12.76
C GLU A 321 -5.83 2.49 13.51
N THR A 322 -6.54 1.57 14.21
CA THR A 322 -7.63 1.89 15.13
C THR A 322 -7.14 1.89 16.57
N GLN A 323 -7.94 2.48 17.44
CA GLN A 323 -7.76 2.41 18.89
C GLN A 323 -8.98 1.73 19.49
N ALA A 324 -8.77 0.69 20.30
CA ALA A 324 -9.84 -0.10 20.91
C ALA A 324 -10.89 -0.61 19.91
N SER A 325 -10.45 -0.98 18.71
CA SER A 325 -11.29 -1.48 17.62
C SER A 325 -12.39 -0.49 17.15
N ASP A 326 -12.23 0.81 17.45
CA ASP A 326 -13.18 1.84 17.03
C ASP A 326 -13.03 2.17 15.54
N VAL A 327 -13.92 1.62 14.72
CA VAL A 327 -14.02 1.91 13.28
C VAL A 327 -14.84 3.16 12.97
N SER A 328 -15.52 3.74 13.97
CA SER A 328 -16.38 4.92 13.82
C SER A 328 -15.61 6.24 13.95
N ALA A 329 -14.32 6.19 14.30
CA ALA A 329 -13.45 7.34 14.33
C ALA A 329 -13.34 8.01 12.94
N TYR A 330 -12.91 9.27 12.91
CA TYR A 330 -13.01 10.10 11.70
C TYR A 330 -12.18 9.56 10.52
N ILE A 331 -10.92 9.22 10.73
CA ILE A 331 -10.05 8.72 9.65
C ILE A 331 -10.47 7.33 9.15
N PRO A 332 -10.73 6.32 10.01
CA PRO A 332 -11.26 5.03 9.57
C PRO A 332 -12.50 5.15 8.69
N THR A 333 -13.51 5.91 9.14
CA THR A 333 -14.77 6.10 8.41
C THR A 333 -14.56 6.68 7.02
N ASN A 334 -13.68 7.69 6.90
CA ASN A 334 -13.35 8.31 5.62
C ASN A 334 -12.71 7.30 4.67
N VAL A 335 -11.71 6.54 5.13
CA VAL A 335 -10.97 5.62 4.26
C VAL A 335 -11.82 4.41 3.88
N ILE A 336 -12.67 3.87 4.78
CA ILE A 336 -13.66 2.82 4.45
C ILE A 336 -14.59 3.27 3.32
N SER A 337 -15.00 4.54 3.30
CA SER A 337 -15.87 5.07 2.25
C SER A 337 -15.19 5.22 0.89
N ILE A 338 -13.88 5.48 0.87
CA ILE A 338 -13.07 5.66 -0.35
C ILE A 338 -12.68 4.31 -0.97
N THR A 339 -12.47 3.28 -0.14
CA THR A 339 -11.95 1.98 -0.57
C THR A 339 -13.03 1.05 -1.12
N ASP A 340 -12.61 0.04 -1.88
CA ASP A 340 -13.49 -0.96 -2.51
C ASP A 340 -13.74 -2.17 -1.58
N GLY A 341 -13.41 -2.06 -0.32
CA GLY A 341 -13.58 -3.06 0.71
C GLY A 341 -12.59 -2.90 1.85
N GLN A 342 -12.74 -3.74 2.87
CA GLN A 342 -11.87 -3.73 4.04
C GLN A 342 -11.62 -5.12 4.59
N ILE A 343 -10.40 -5.35 5.06
CA ILE A 343 -9.96 -6.50 5.85
C ILE A 343 -9.82 -6.00 7.29
N PHE A 344 -10.72 -6.43 8.15
CA PHE A 344 -10.73 -6.07 9.57
C PHE A 344 -9.98 -7.09 10.41
N LEU A 345 -8.99 -6.63 11.17
CA LEU A 345 -8.20 -7.45 12.10
C LEU A 345 -8.67 -7.22 13.53
N SER A 346 -9.15 -8.29 14.17
CA SER A 346 -9.65 -8.27 15.54
C SER A 346 -8.53 -8.58 16.53
N ASN A 347 -8.45 -7.77 17.59
CA ASN A 347 -7.53 -7.99 18.68
C ASN A 347 -7.90 -9.27 19.48
N ASP A 348 -9.19 -9.57 19.64
CA ASP A 348 -9.67 -10.75 20.36
C ASP A 348 -9.26 -12.04 19.64
N LEU A 349 -9.39 -12.08 18.30
CA LEU A 349 -8.93 -13.22 17.49
C LEU A 349 -7.41 -13.36 17.56
N PHE A 350 -6.67 -12.26 17.53
CA PHE A 350 -5.22 -12.29 17.65
C PHE A 350 -4.76 -12.87 18.99
N ASN A 351 -5.38 -12.43 20.08
CA ASN A 351 -5.07 -12.88 21.44
C ASN A 351 -5.48 -14.35 21.69
N SER A 352 -6.55 -14.82 21.03
CA SER A 352 -6.97 -16.23 21.05
C SER A 352 -6.09 -17.16 20.18
N GLY A 353 -5.04 -16.60 19.53
CA GLY A 353 -4.08 -17.38 18.74
C GLY A 353 -4.54 -17.69 17.31
N ILE A 354 -5.59 -17.02 16.81
CA ILE A 354 -6.03 -17.09 15.41
C ILE A 354 -5.21 -16.09 14.61
N ARG A 355 -4.33 -16.59 13.77
CA ARG A 355 -3.43 -15.77 12.95
C ARG A 355 -3.41 -16.28 11.50
N PRO A 356 -3.76 -15.40 10.50
CA PRO A 356 -4.13 -13.99 10.62
C PRO A 356 -5.46 -13.78 11.34
N ALA A 357 -5.55 -12.69 12.11
CA ALA A 357 -6.68 -12.38 12.99
C ALA A 357 -7.86 -11.70 12.25
N ILE A 358 -8.21 -12.22 11.07
CA ILE A 358 -9.20 -11.62 10.17
C ILE A 358 -10.61 -11.93 10.68
N ASN A 359 -11.38 -10.89 10.94
CA ASN A 359 -12.80 -11.01 11.23
C ASN A 359 -13.59 -11.08 9.91
N VAL A 360 -14.03 -12.28 9.54
CA VAL A 360 -14.73 -12.55 8.28
C VAL A 360 -16.12 -11.88 8.23
N GLY A 361 -16.75 -11.66 9.38
CA GLY A 361 -18.09 -11.09 9.48
C GLY A 361 -18.19 -9.64 9.05
N ILE A 362 -17.16 -8.84 9.39
CA ILE A 362 -17.09 -7.41 9.07
C ILE A 362 -16.16 -7.09 7.90
N SER A 363 -15.39 -8.06 7.43
CA SER A 363 -14.52 -7.89 6.27
C SER A 363 -15.29 -8.10 4.97
N VAL A 364 -15.10 -7.20 4.01
CA VAL A 364 -15.85 -7.17 2.76
C VAL A 364 -14.93 -6.81 1.60
N SER A 365 -15.04 -7.53 0.48
CA SER A 365 -14.52 -7.11 -0.82
C SER A 365 -15.69 -6.79 -1.76
N ARG A 366 -15.76 -5.56 -2.28
CA ARG A 366 -16.82 -5.15 -3.21
C ARG A 366 -16.65 -5.74 -4.60
N VAL A 367 -15.44 -6.14 -4.98
CA VAL A 367 -15.16 -6.85 -6.25
C VAL A 367 -15.58 -8.31 -6.13
N GLY A 368 -15.32 -8.93 -4.98
CA GLY A 368 -15.77 -10.27 -4.65
C GLY A 368 -15.26 -11.34 -5.64
N SER A 369 -16.11 -12.29 -5.98
CA SER A 369 -15.73 -13.47 -6.78
C SER A 369 -15.26 -13.16 -8.21
N ALA A 370 -15.42 -11.93 -8.71
CA ALA A 370 -14.83 -11.50 -9.99
C ALA A 370 -13.30 -11.45 -9.92
N ALA A 371 -12.74 -11.23 -8.72
CA ALA A 371 -11.31 -11.23 -8.45
C ALA A 371 -10.78 -12.59 -7.95
N GLN A 372 -11.48 -13.68 -8.18
CA GLN A 372 -11.04 -15.04 -7.83
C GLN A 372 -10.68 -15.85 -9.08
N THR A 373 -9.69 -16.74 -8.92
CA THR A 373 -9.47 -17.80 -9.93
C THR A 373 -10.67 -18.74 -9.95
N LYS A 374 -10.95 -19.35 -11.11
CA LYS A 374 -12.09 -20.28 -11.23
C LYS A 374 -11.96 -21.45 -10.25
N ALA A 375 -10.74 -21.95 -10.02
CA ALA A 375 -10.46 -23.01 -9.07
C ALA A 375 -10.86 -22.60 -7.63
N MET A 376 -10.44 -21.44 -7.18
CA MET A 376 -10.79 -20.92 -5.84
C MET A 376 -12.30 -20.71 -5.71
N LYS A 377 -12.94 -20.11 -6.72
CA LYS A 377 -14.39 -19.87 -6.72
C LYS A 377 -15.21 -21.15 -6.60
N GLN A 378 -14.78 -22.24 -7.27
CA GLN A 378 -15.46 -23.53 -7.22
C GLN A 378 -15.41 -24.14 -5.82
N VAL A 379 -14.28 -24.04 -5.13
CA VAL A 379 -14.06 -24.72 -3.85
C VAL A 379 -14.45 -23.84 -2.66
N ALA A 380 -14.09 -22.54 -2.68
CA ALA A 380 -14.30 -21.65 -1.52
C ALA A 380 -15.70 -21.03 -1.45
N GLY A 381 -16.58 -21.26 -2.43
CA GLY A 381 -17.89 -20.60 -2.50
C GLY A 381 -18.79 -20.79 -1.28
N LYS A 382 -18.66 -21.90 -0.56
CA LYS A 382 -19.42 -22.20 0.67
C LYS A 382 -18.70 -21.83 1.96
N LEU A 383 -17.38 -21.58 1.91
CA LEU A 383 -16.54 -21.42 3.11
C LEU A 383 -16.99 -20.24 3.98
N LYS A 384 -17.28 -19.10 3.37
CA LYS A 384 -17.73 -17.90 4.10
C LYS A 384 -19.03 -18.13 4.84
N LEU A 385 -19.99 -18.84 4.22
CA LEU A 385 -21.26 -19.18 4.82
C LEU A 385 -21.10 -20.16 6.00
N GLU A 386 -20.29 -21.20 5.81
CA GLU A 386 -20.03 -22.21 6.87
C GLU A 386 -19.33 -21.57 8.09
N LEU A 387 -18.40 -20.66 7.87
CA LEU A 387 -17.73 -19.94 8.98
C LEU A 387 -18.64 -18.91 9.65
N ALA A 388 -19.56 -18.27 8.93
CA ALA A 388 -20.54 -17.38 9.51
C ALA A 388 -21.53 -18.16 10.40
N GLN A 389 -22.05 -19.30 9.92
CA GLN A 389 -22.90 -20.19 10.70
C GLN A 389 -22.18 -20.74 11.92
N PHE A 390 -20.91 -21.13 11.77
CA PHE A 390 -20.07 -21.58 12.88
C PHE A 390 -19.95 -20.49 13.96
N ALA A 391 -19.70 -19.23 13.58
CA ALA A 391 -19.57 -18.13 14.55
C ALA A 391 -20.88 -17.87 15.32
N GLU A 392 -22.02 -17.96 14.65
CA GLU A 392 -23.34 -17.86 15.32
C GLU A 392 -23.57 -19.02 16.29
N LEU A 393 -23.29 -20.26 15.86
CA LEU A 393 -23.45 -21.44 16.70
C LEU A 393 -22.44 -21.47 17.86
N GLU A 394 -21.21 -21.00 17.67
CA GLU A 394 -20.19 -20.87 18.73
C GLU A 394 -20.67 -19.91 19.83
N ALA A 395 -21.24 -18.76 19.44
CA ALA A 395 -21.82 -17.81 20.38
C ALA A 395 -23.02 -18.40 21.12
N PHE A 396 -23.90 -19.14 20.43
CA PHE A 396 -25.05 -19.79 21.03
C PHE A 396 -24.65 -20.93 21.99
N SER A 397 -23.63 -21.71 21.64
CA SER A 397 -23.14 -22.85 22.42
C SER A 397 -22.61 -22.46 23.81
N GLN A 398 -22.23 -21.19 24.02
CA GLN A 398 -21.81 -20.70 25.33
C GLN A 398 -22.96 -20.60 26.34
N PHE A 399 -24.20 -20.55 25.85
CA PHE A 399 -25.40 -20.40 26.68
C PHE A 399 -26.28 -21.66 26.71
N ALA A 400 -26.11 -22.60 25.78
CA ALA A 400 -26.91 -23.82 25.68
C ALA A 400 -26.22 -25.01 26.33
N SER A 401 -26.90 -25.72 27.24
CA SER A 401 -26.37 -26.91 27.92
C SER A 401 -26.46 -28.18 27.06
N ASP A 402 -27.44 -28.29 26.18
CA ASP A 402 -27.66 -29.44 25.31
C ASP A 402 -27.76 -29.02 23.85
N LEU A 403 -26.83 -29.48 23.04
CA LEU A 403 -26.82 -29.26 21.58
C LEU A 403 -27.16 -30.58 20.88
N ASP A 404 -27.99 -30.53 19.87
CA ASP A 404 -28.29 -31.68 19.02
C ASP A 404 -27.03 -32.15 18.24
N GLU A 405 -27.02 -33.41 17.81
CA GLU A 405 -25.88 -34.07 17.18
C GLU A 405 -25.46 -33.37 15.88
N ALA A 406 -26.42 -32.80 15.12
CA ALA A 406 -26.15 -32.08 13.89
C ALA A 406 -25.39 -30.77 14.15
N THR A 407 -25.79 -30.02 15.16
CA THR A 407 -25.13 -28.78 15.60
C THR A 407 -23.73 -29.07 16.14
N GLN A 408 -23.55 -30.17 16.93
CA GLN A 408 -22.23 -30.58 17.40
C GLN A 408 -21.27 -30.93 16.24
N LYS A 409 -21.75 -31.62 15.21
CA LYS A 409 -20.95 -31.92 14.01
C LYS A 409 -20.58 -30.66 13.26
N GLN A 410 -21.51 -29.69 13.13
CA GLN A 410 -21.25 -28.42 12.46
C GLN A 410 -20.21 -27.57 13.23
N LEU A 411 -20.30 -27.51 14.55
CA LEU A 411 -19.31 -26.84 15.41
C LEU A 411 -17.93 -27.51 15.29
N ALA A 412 -17.90 -28.84 15.32
CA ALA A 412 -16.65 -29.60 15.18
C ALA A 412 -15.98 -29.37 13.82
N ARG A 413 -16.75 -29.27 12.74
CA ARG A 413 -16.26 -28.94 11.41
C ARG A 413 -15.77 -27.51 11.33
N GLY A 414 -16.54 -26.55 11.81
CA GLY A 414 -16.19 -25.12 11.82
C GLY A 414 -14.88 -24.84 12.58
N THR A 415 -14.67 -25.52 13.72
CA THR A 415 -13.41 -25.43 14.47
C THR A 415 -12.22 -25.90 13.64
N ARG A 416 -12.35 -27.01 12.88
CA ARG A 416 -11.29 -27.50 12.00
C ARG A 416 -11.05 -26.61 10.80
N LEU A 417 -12.12 -26.04 10.21
CA LEU A 417 -11.99 -25.04 9.13
C LEU A 417 -11.22 -23.81 9.62
N ARG A 418 -11.50 -23.35 10.84
CA ARG A 418 -10.75 -22.23 11.46
C ARG A 418 -9.28 -22.58 11.67
N GLU A 419 -8.95 -23.81 12.03
CA GLU A 419 -7.55 -24.27 12.15
C GLU A 419 -6.79 -24.29 10.82
N ILE A 420 -7.43 -24.70 9.71
CA ILE A 420 -6.81 -24.71 8.37
C ILE A 420 -6.46 -23.28 7.91
N LEU A 421 -7.27 -22.30 8.32
CA LEU A 421 -7.06 -20.90 7.93
C LEU A 421 -5.95 -20.21 8.71
N LYS A 422 -5.43 -20.85 9.76
CA LYS A 422 -4.25 -20.35 10.48
C LYS A 422 -2.99 -20.58 9.65
N GLN A 423 -2.27 -19.49 9.41
CA GLN A 423 -1.08 -19.48 8.57
C GLN A 423 0.06 -18.74 9.28
N PRO A 424 1.29 -19.30 9.32
CA PRO A 424 2.45 -18.62 9.88
C PRO A 424 2.84 -17.43 8.98
N GLN A 425 3.51 -16.44 9.58
CA GLN A 425 4.05 -15.28 8.86
C GLN A 425 5.13 -15.70 7.86
N SER A 426 5.31 -14.93 6.83
CA SER A 426 6.31 -15.12 5.77
C SER A 426 6.27 -16.49 5.09
N SER A 427 5.07 -17.05 5.00
CA SER A 427 4.81 -18.38 4.41
C SER A 427 3.56 -18.35 3.54
N PRO A 428 3.55 -17.56 2.46
CA PRO A 428 2.43 -17.51 1.54
C PRO A 428 2.24 -18.84 0.82
N LEU A 429 0.99 -19.20 0.56
CA LEU A 429 0.60 -20.44 -0.12
C LEU A 429 0.17 -20.16 -1.56
N SER A 430 0.54 -21.04 -2.48
CA SER A 430 0.06 -20.97 -3.87
C SER A 430 -1.45 -21.29 -3.94
N VAL A 431 -2.12 -20.82 -5.01
CA VAL A 431 -3.56 -21.08 -5.23
C VAL A 431 -3.89 -22.56 -5.15
N ALA A 432 -3.07 -23.43 -5.76
CA ALA A 432 -3.30 -24.88 -5.74
C ALA A 432 -3.23 -25.44 -4.30
N GLN A 433 -2.28 -25.01 -3.51
CA GLN A 433 -2.15 -25.41 -2.10
C GLN A 433 -3.33 -24.92 -1.26
N GLN A 434 -3.76 -23.67 -1.45
CA GLN A 434 -4.95 -23.11 -0.77
C GLN A 434 -6.21 -23.88 -1.13
N VAL A 435 -6.45 -24.14 -2.42
CA VAL A 435 -7.60 -24.92 -2.92
C VAL A 435 -7.61 -26.32 -2.30
N ALA A 436 -6.45 -26.97 -2.21
CA ALA A 436 -6.34 -28.31 -1.62
C ALA A 436 -6.73 -28.32 -0.14
N LEU A 437 -6.25 -27.36 0.64
CA LEU A 437 -6.57 -27.27 2.08
C LEU A 437 -8.06 -26.99 2.30
N ILE A 438 -8.63 -26.04 1.55
CA ILE A 438 -10.05 -25.68 1.65
C ILE A 438 -10.92 -26.87 1.23
N TYR A 439 -10.57 -27.55 0.12
CA TYR A 439 -11.28 -28.74 -0.36
C TYR A 439 -11.30 -29.85 0.71
N ALA A 440 -10.16 -30.11 1.34
CA ALA A 440 -10.06 -31.11 2.42
C ALA A 440 -10.94 -30.76 3.62
N GLY A 441 -11.02 -29.47 3.97
CA GLY A 441 -11.87 -28.98 5.08
C GLY A 441 -13.36 -29.09 4.78
N ILE A 442 -13.81 -28.53 3.67
CA ILE A 442 -15.23 -28.46 3.32
C ILE A 442 -15.84 -29.85 3.07
N ASN A 443 -15.10 -30.75 2.42
CA ASN A 443 -15.60 -32.08 2.09
C ASN A 443 -15.48 -33.11 3.23
N GLY A 444 -15.20 -32.66 4.46
CA GLY A 444 -15.24 -33.51 5.67
C GLY A 444 -14.05 -34.49 5.79
N PHE A 445 -13.00 -34.34 4.99
CA PHE A 445 -11.81 -35.22 5.11
C PHE A 445 -11.09 -35.05 6.45
N LEU A 446 -11.37 -34.00 7.20
CA LEU A 446 -10.75 -33.69 8.50
C LEU A 446 -11.64 -34.06 9.70
N ASP A 447 -12.91 -34.45 9.47
CA ASP A 447 -13.90 -34.61 10.53
C ASP A 447 -13.47 -35.66 11.61
N ASN A 448 -12.65 -36.65 11.23
CA ASN A 448 -12.15 -37.71 12.12
C ASN A 448 -10.82 -37.35 12.80
N LEU A 449 -10.22 -36.19 12.51
CA LEU A 449 -8.95 -35.78 13.12
C LEU A 449 -9.18 -34.95 14.38
N ALA A 450 -8.30 -35.10 15.39
CA ALA A 450 -8.31 -34.18 16.53
C ALA A 450 -7.90 -32.76 16.05
N VAL A 451 -8.45 -31.71 16.67
CA VAL A 451 -8.17 -30.34 16.32
C VAL A 451 -6.68 -29.99 16.37
N SER A 452 -5.96 -30.57 17.39
CA SER A 452 -4.50 -30.45 17.56
C SER A 452 -3.70 -30.95 16.35
N ASP A 453 -4.24 -31.93 15.64
CA ASP A 453 -3.53 -32.64 14.58
C ASP A 453 -3.82 -32.08 13.18
N VAL A 454 -4.85 -31.24 13.05
CA VAL A 454 -5.21 -30.60 11.79
C VAL A 454 -4.02 -29.83 11.19
N LYS A 455 -3.28 -29.09 12.01
CA LYS A 455 -2.10 -28.33 11.56
C LYS A 455 -0.99 -29.24 11.04
N LYS A 456 -0.73 -30.38 11.74
CA LYS A 456 0.29 -31.35 11.32
C LYS A 456 -0.12 -32.04 10.04
N PHE A 457 -1.40 -32.43 9.94
CA PHE A 457 -1.96 -33.02 8.72
C PHE A 457 -1.86 -32.04 7.53
N SER A 458 -2.23 -30.77 7.70
CA SER A 458 -2.11 -29.76 6.66
C SER A 458 -0.67 -29.60 6.16
N ALA A 459 0.30 -29.56 7.09
CA ALA A 459 1.72 -29.49 6.72
C ALA A 459 2.20 -30.75 5.96
N SER A 460 1.72 -31.94 6.35
CA SER A 460 2.03 -33.19 5.65
C SER A 460 1.39 -33.22 4.24
N LEU A 461 0.14 -32.78 4.13
CA LEU A 461 -0.55 -32.69 2.84
C LEU A 461 0.18 -31.75 1.87
N LEU A 462 0.60 -30.57 2.35
CA LEU A 462 1.37 -29.62 1.52
C LEU A 462 2.68 -30.23 1.03
N LYS A 463 3.42 -30.96 1.89
CA LYS A 463 4.64 -31.67 1.47
C LYS A 463 4.37 -32.75 0.43
N THR A 464 3.27 -33.50 0.58
CA THR A 464 2.85 -34.52 -0.41
C THR A 464 2.53 -33.86 -1.76
N LEU A 465 1.83 -32.73 -1.76
CA LEU A 465 1.51 -31.98 -2.99
C LEU A 465 2.76 -31.40 -3.65
N ASP A 466 3.72 -30.91 -2.88
CA ASP A 466 4.98 -30.40 -3.43
C ASP A 466 5.84 -31.50 -4.06
N SER A 467 5.73 -32.74 -3.55
CA SER A 467 6.39 -33.90 -4.13
C SER A 467 5.65 -34.42 -5.39
N GLN A 468 4.34 -34.32 -5.42
CA GLN A 468 3.46 -34.72 -6.53
C GLN A 468 3.04 -33.49 -7.36
N LYS A 469 3.95 -32.98 -8.18
CA LYS A 469 3.74 -31.73 -8.94
C LYS A 469 2.56 -31.77 -9.91
N SER A 470 2.10 -32.95 -10.32
CA SER A 470 1.00 -33.12 -11.30
C SER A 470 -0.26 -32.35 -10.94
N TYR A 471 -0.68 -32.38 -9.68
CA TYR A 471 -1.84 -31.60 -9.20
C TYR A 471 -1.61 -30.09 -9.31
N ILE A 472 -0.46 -29.61 -8.82
CA ILE A 472 -0.12 -28.18 -8.83
C ILE A 472 -0.03 -27.66 -10.25
N ASP A 473 0.61 -28.40 -11.14
CA ASP A 473 0.78 -28.05 -12.55
C ASP A 473 -0.56 -28.03 -13.30
N THR A 474 -1.47 -28.97 -13.03
CA THR A 474 -2.83 -29.01 -13.61
C THR A 474 -3.65 -27.78 -13.17
N VAL A 475 -3.67 -27.48 -11.88
CA VAL A 475 -4.42 -26.30 -11.39
C VAL A 475 -3.80 -24.99 -11.89
N ARG A 476 -2.47 -24.90 -11.96
CA ARG A 476 -1.75 -23.70 -12.42
C ARG A 476 -1.97 -23.44 -13.91
N SER A 477 -1.93 -24.49 -14.74
CA SER A 477 -2.09 -24.35 -16.21
C SER A 477 -3.52 -24.05 -16.62
N THR A 478 -4.51 -24.66 -15.95
CA THR A 478 -5.94 -24.52 -16.31
C THR A 478 -6.62 -23.36 -15.58
N ASN A 479 -6.09 -22.90 -14.44
CA ASN A 479 -6.74 -21.99 -13.50
C ASN A 479 -8.13 -22.47 -13.04
N GLN A 480 -8.42 -23.79 -13.18
CA GLN A 480 -9.70 -24.41 -12.86
C GLN A 480 -9.47 -25.65 -11.98
N PHE A 481 -10.46 -25.99 -11.17
CA PHE A 481 -10.49 -27.24 -10.43
C PHE A 481 -11.20 -28.29 -11.29
N THR A 482 -10.43 -28.97 -12.14
CA THR A 482 -10.94 -30.01 -13.06
C THR A 482 -11.17 -31.31 -12.34
N GLN A 483 -11.93 -32.24 -12.98
CA GLN A 483 -12.19 -33.57 -12.44
C GLN A 483 -10.90 -34.40 -12.26
N GLU A 484 -9.92 -34.18 -13.13
CA GLU A 484 -8.58 -34.75 -13.02
C GLU A 484 -7.85 -34.24 -11.77
N ALA A 485 -7.85 -32.91 -11.56
CA ALA A 485 -7.26 -32.28 -10.37
C ALA A 485 -7.94 -32.77 -9.07
N GLU A 486 -9.27 -32.96 -9.10
CA GLU A 486 -10.01 -33.50 -7.97
C GLU A 486 -9.59 -34.95 -7.65
N THR A 487 -9.40 -35.78 -8.65
CA THR A 487 -8.96 -37.20 -8.47
C THR A 487 -7.56 -37.23 -7.87
N LEU A 488 -6.61 -36.50 -8.44
CA LEU A 488 -5.24 -36.39 -7.94
C LEU A 488 -5.19 -35.88 -6.49
N LEU A 489 -6.04 -34.89 -6.17
CA LEU A 489 -6.12 -34.37 -4.81
C LEU A 489 -6.69 -35.40 -3.82
N LYS A 490 -7.73 -36.14 -4.19
CA LYS A 490 -8.29 -37.23 -3.35
C LYS A 490 -7.27 -38.32 -3.08
N GLU A 491 -6.48 -38.70 -4.07
CA GLU A 491 -5.37 -39.66 -3.92
C GLU A 491 -4.30 -39.12 -2.96
N ALA A 492 -3.89 -37.85 -3.10
CA ALA A 492 -2.93 -37.21 -2.21
C ALA A 492 -3.45 -37.15 -0.77
N ILE A 493 -4.72 -36.77 -0.56
CA ILE A 493 -5.35 -36.75 0.77
C ILE A 493 -5.40 -38.17 1.39
N SER A 494 -5.78 -39.20 0.61
CA SER A 494 -5.85 -40.59 1.07
C SER A 494 -4.48 -41.12 1.46
N SER A 495 -3.46 -40.88 0.63
CA SER A 495 -2.07 -41.22 0.91
C SER A 495 -1.57 -40.56 2.21
N THR A 496 -1.84 -39.25 2.36
CA THR A 496 -1.45 -38.51 3.56
C THR A 496 -2.16 -39.02 4.80
N LYS A 497 -3.45 -39.39 4.73
CA LYS A 497 -4.19 -40.02 5.84
C LYS A 497 -3.59 -41.32 6.26
N THR A 498 -3.23 -42.19 5.33
CA THR A 498 -2.61 -43.47 5.62
C THR A 498 -1.25 -43.28 6.32
N GLN A 499 -0.42 -42.39 5.83
CA GLN A 499 0.84 -42.04 6.45
C GLN A 499 0.67 -41.44 7.87
N PHE A 500 -0.36 -40.61 8.05
CA PHE A 500 -0.63 -39.99 9.34
C PHE A 500 -1.22 -40.95 10.38
N ALA A 501 -1.96 -41.98 9.95
CA ALA A 501 -2.50 -43.00 10.82
C ALA A 501 -1.43 -44.03 11.30
N THR A 502 -0.28 -44.05 10.62
CA THR A 502 0.85 -44.94 10.96
C THR A 502 1.91 -44.25 11.85
N LEU A 503 1.76 -42.97 12.13
CA LEU A 503 2.57 -42.17 13.05
C LEU A 503 1.86 -41.96 14.37
#